data_78716a0dd97467391dd067a8c3537d19
#
_entry.id   78716a0dd97467391dd067a8c3537d19
#
_cell.length_a   1.000
_cell.length_b   1.000
_cell.length_c   1.000
_cell.angle_alpha   90.00
_cell.angle_beta   90.00
_cell.angle_gamma   90.00
#
_symmetry.space_group_name_H-M   'P 1'
#
loop_
_entity.id
_entity.type
_entity.pdbx_description
1 polymer ?
#
loop_
_entity_poly.entity_id
_entity_poly.type
_entity_poly.pdbx_seq_one_letter_code
_entity_poly.pdbx_strand_id
1 'polypeptide(L)'
;MPGGAKLPADPGTADEFGDPITPLKKFRSYGNYYEFTRAKTGIREVAADLATSPWQLEVGGLVRHPRVFDLDDLRRLGEEEHVYRMRCVEAWSMLVPWVGFPLSRLLDLVEPAPEARFVRFESLHDPQQMPGQDMAQFAQWVGSAPIAEDCQVCRVMGETVDPATSPYAWPYVEGLRLDEAMHDLTILATGAYDKRLPAENGAPVRLVVPWKYAFKSIKAVVRIDLVEEMPTSFWMRAMPEEHGFYANVNPDVPHPRWSQGRELRFLGEDPEPILPTLPFNGYAPQVAHLYEGMDLTVNF
;
A
#
# COMPACT_ATOMS: atom_id res chain seq x y z
N MET A 1 -5.62 -31.04 5.57
CA MET A 1 -5.54 -30.12 4.43
C MET A 1 -6.79 -29.26 4.44
N PRO A 2 -6.75 -27.99 4.86
CA PRO A 2 -7.87 -27.09 4.66
C PRO A 2 -7.81 -26.63 3.20
N GLY A 3 -8.95 -26.78 2.50
CA GLY A 3 -9.07 -26.42 1.09
C GLY A 3 -8.76 -24.95 0.85
N GLY A 4 -7.84 -24.68 -0.08
CA GLY A 4 -7.57 -23.36 -0.58
C GLY A 4 -8.87 -22.75 -1.11
N ALA A 5 -9.16 -21.52 -0.71
CA ALA A 5 -10.23 -20.74 -1.28
C ALA A 5 -9.97 -20.67 -2.80
N LYS A 6 -10.93 -21.18 -3.60
CA LYS A 6 -10.89 -20.98 -5.03
C LYS A 6 -10.85 -19.48 -5.31
N LEU A 7 -9.83 -19.05 -6.04
CA LEU A 7 -9.85 -17.74 -6.70
C LEU A 7 -11.11 -17.65 -7.56
N PRO A 8 -11.71 -16.46 -7.72
CA PRO A 8 -12.94 -16.32 -8.51
C PRO A 8 -12.76 -16.90 -9.91
N ALA A 9 -13.78 -17.61 -10.37
CA ALA A 9 -13.73 -18.45 -11.58
C ALA A 9 -13.83 -17.67 -12.89
N ASP A 10 -13.84 -16.35 -12.87
CA ASP A 10 -13.83 -15.51 -14.08
C ASP A 10 -13.10 -14.19 -13.77
N PRO A 11 -11.80 -14.08 -14.13
CA PRO A 11 -11.06 -12.85 -13.94
C PRO A 11 -11.57 -11.81 -14.92
N GLY A 12 -12.36 -10.84 -14.49
CA GLY A 12 -12.64 -9.79 -15.44
C GLY A 12 -13.79 -8.82 -15.17
N THR A 13 -14.71 -9.07 -14.26
CA THR A 13 -15.86 -8.16 -14.13
C THR A 13 -16.28 -7.80 -12.70
N ALA A 14 -16.10 -8.68 -11.73
CA ALA A 14 -16.54 -8.44 -10.35
C ALA A 14 -15.75 -9.31 -9.35
N ASP A 15 -15.80 -8.94 -8.06
CA ASP A 15 -15.29 -9.78 -6.98
C ASP A 15 -16.29 -10.86 -6.52
N GLU A 16 -15.91 -11.60 -5.45
CA GLU A 16 -16.76 -12.64 -4.85
C GLU A 16 -18.06 -12.12 -4.21
N PHE A 17 -18.19 -10.81 -4.05
CA PHE A 17 -19.41 -10.15 -3.53
C PHE A 17 -20.26 -9.54 -4.65
N GLY A 18 -19.81 -9.63 -5.91
CA GLY A 18 -20.49 -9.09 -7.08
C GLY A 18 -20.22 -7.60 -7.33
N ASP A 19 -19.27 -6.99 -6.62
CA ASP A 19 -18.86 -5.61 -6.87
C ASP A 19 -18.07 -5.51 -8.18
N PRO A 20 -18.39 -4.56 -9.09
CA PRO A 20 -17.67 -4.39 -10.33
C PRO A 20 -16.28 -3.81 -10.11
N ILE A 21 -15.34 -4.12 -11.01
CA ILE A 21 -14.01 -3.53 -11.05
C ILE A 21 -14.11 -2.01 -11.19
N THR A 22 -13.36 -1.29 -10.37
CA THR A 22 -13.25 0.18 -10.47
C THR A 22 -12.80 0.57 -11.88
N PRO A 23 -13.45 1.54 -12.54
CA PRO A 23 -13.05 1.97 -13.87
C PRO A 23 -11.59 2.42 -13.92
N LEU A 24 -10.83 1.96 -14.93
CA LEU A 24 -9.42 2.32 -15.13
C LEU A 24 -9.18 3.84 -15.06
N LYS A 25 -10.12 4.66 -15.59
CA LYS A 25 -10.03 6.12 -15.51
C LYS A 25 -9.97 6.60 -14.06
N LYS A 26 -10.81 6.05 -13.17
CA LYS A 26 -10.84 6.41 -11.74
C LYS A 26 -9.55 5.95 -11.05
N PHE A 27 -9.12 4.70 -11.28
CA PHE A 27 -7.87 4.15 -10.74
C PHE A 27 -6.65 5.01 -11.07
N ARG A 28 -6.59 5.58 -12.28
CA ARG A 28 -5.48 6.41 -12.75
C ARG A 28 -5.59 7.88 -12.38
N SER A 29 -6.76 8.36 -11.93
CA SER A 29 -7.00 9.79 -11.69
C SER A 29 -7.18 10.16 -10.23
N TYR A 30 -7.27 9.19 -9.32
CA TYR A 30 -7.54 9.45 -7.91
C TYR A 30 -6.72 8.53 -7.01
N GLY A 31 -6.10 9.07 -5.99
CA GLY A 31 -5.32 8.28 -5.04
C GLY A 31 -4.50 9.13 -4.08
N ASN A 32 -3.62 8.46 -3.36
CA ASN A 32 -2.61 9.07 -2.49
C ASN A 32 -1.23 8.62 -2.93
N TYR A 33 -0.35 9.57 -3.24
CA TYR A 33 1.05 9.30 -3.51
C TYR A 33 1.89 10.49 -3.06
N TYR A 34 2.14 10.52 -1.77
CA TYR A 34 2.74 11.68 -1.09
C TYR A 34 4.16 11.99 -1.55
N GLU A 35 4.87 11.00 -2.07
CA GLU A 35 6.19 11.17 -2.69
C GLU A 35 6.13 12.11 -3.92
N PHE A 36 4.97 12.22 -4.56
CA PHE A 36 4.76 13.14 -5.68
C PHE A 36 3.97 14.38 -5.31
N THR A 37 2.81 14.19 -4.65
CA THR A 37 1.90 15.28 -4.32
C THR A 37 0.93 14.89 -3.21
N ARG A 38 0.40 15.87 -2.51
CA ARG A 38 -0.66 15.68 -1.49
C ARG A 38 -2.06 15.73 -2.09
N ALA A 39 -2.17 16.19 -3.34
CA ALA A 39 -3.46 16.21 -4.03
C ALA A 39 -3.91 14.78 -4.38
N LYS A 40 -5.23 14.54 -4.27
CA LYS A 40 -5.84 13.25 -4.64
C LYS A 40 -5.93 13.05 -6.16
N THR A 41 -5.86 14.13 -6.90
CA THR A 41 -5.92 14.17 -8.37
C THR A 41 -4.67 14.84 -8.91
N GLY A 42 -4.37 14.66 -10.21
CA GLY A 42 -3.18 15.25 -10.83
C GLY A 42 -1.87 14.48 -10.54
N ILE A 43 -1.92 13.35 -9.83
CA ILE A 43 -0.73 12.52 -9.54
C ILE A 43 -0.08 12.05 -10.84
N ARG A 44 -0.90 11.70 -11.83
CA ARG A 44 -0.45 11.19 -13.13
C ARG A 44 0.48 12.17 -13.84
N GLU A 45 0.13 13.45 -13.81
CA GLU A 45 0.88 14.52 -14.45
C GLU A 45 2.23 14.73 -13.76
N VAL A 46 2.25 14.70 -12.42
CA VAL A 46 3.47 14.90 -11.64
C VAL A 46 4.39 13.66 -11.69
N ALA A 47 3.83 12.47 -11.82
CA ALA A 47 4.57 11.21 -11.85
C ALA A 47 5.00 10.80 -13.28
N ALA A 48 4.65 11.58 -14.31
CA ALA A 48 4.82 11.18 -15.71
C ALA A 48 6.27 10.88 -16.10
N ASP A 49 7.22 11.56 -15.47
CA ASP A 49 8.65 11.47 -15.78
C ASP A 49 9.40 10.48 -14.87
N LEU A 50 8.70 9.71 -14.02
CA LEU A 50 9.34 8.70 -13.20
C LEU A 50 10.05 7.65 -14.06
N ALA A 51 11.37 7.52 -13.90
CA ALA A 51 12.16 6.48 -14.53
C ALA A 51 11.87 5.12 -13.89
N THR A 52 11.13 4.27 -14.60
CA THR A 52 10.77 2.92 -14.13
C THR A 52 11.63 1.81 -14.70
N SER A 53 12.65 2.16 -15.53
CA SER A 53 13.61 1.21 -16.11
C SER A 53 14.91 1.95 -16.45
N PRO A 54 16.09 1.39 -16.11
CA PRO A 54 16.28 0.14 -15.37
C PRO A 54 15.79 0.26 -13.92
N TRP A 55 15.36 -0.87 -13.31
CA TRP A 55 14.95 -0.93 -11.91
C TRP A 55 15.59 -2.10 -11.21
N GLN A 56 15.99 -1.91 -9.98
CA GLN A 56 16.56 -2.93 -9.13
C GLN A 56 15.81 -3.00 -7.81
N LEU A 57 15.49 -4.21 -7.39
CA LEU A 57 14.93 -4.52 -6.07
C LEU A 57 15.98 -5.33 -5.29
N GLU A 58 16.55 -4.71 -4.28
CA GLU A 58 17.46 -5.39 -3.35
C GLU A 58 16.67 -6.14 -2.29
N VAL A 59 17.00 -7.41 -2.06
CA VAL A 59 16.42 -8.23 -0.99
C VAL A 59 17.54 -8.73 -0.08
N GLY A 60 17.47 -8.40 1.22
CA GLY A 60 18.54 -8.65 2.16
C GLY A 60 18.07 -8.77 3.62
N GLY A 61 18.95 -8.34 4.55
CA GLY A 61 18.73 -8.51 5.98
C GLY A 61 18.94 -9.95 6.44
N LEU A 62 18.05 -10.48 7.28
CA LEU A 62 18.11 -11.85 7.84
C LEU A 62 17.65 -12.90 6.80
N VAL A 63 18.46 -13.07 5.75
CA VAL A 63 18.29 -14.07 4.69
C VAL A 63 19.59 -14.83 4.45
N ARG A 64 19.49 -16.06 3.91
CA ARG A 64 20.69 -16.84 3.55
C ARG A 64 21.32 -16.41 2.23
N HIS A 65 20.50 -15.94 1.28
CA HIS A 65 20.90 -15.64 -0.09
C HIS A 65 20.46 -14.22 -0.49
N PRO A 66 21.08 -13.16 0.06
CA PRO A 66 20.76 -11.80 -0.35
C PRO A 66 20.98 -11.63 -1.85
N ARG A 67 20.05 -10.95 -2.52
CA ARG A 67 20.04 -10.85 -3.97
C ARG A 67 19.45 -9.52 -4.45
N VAL A 68 19.92 -9.06 -5.61
CA VAL A 68 19.31 -7.98 -6.38
C VAL A 68 18.56 -8.58 -7.55
N PHE A 69 17.30 -8.18 -7.69
CA PHE A 69 16.40 -8.61 -8.77
C PHE A 69 16.16 -7.44 -9.73
N ASP A 70 16.24 -7.69 -11.02
CA ASP A 70 15.72 -6.79 -12.03
C ASP A 70 14.22 -7.07 -12.31
N LEU A 71 13.59 -6.25 -13.14
CA LEU A 71 12.16 -6.42 -13.46
C LEU A 71 11.87 -7.73 -14.19
N ASP A 72 12.79 -8.24 -14.98
CA ASP A 72 12.59 -9.49 -15.71
C ASP A 72 12.76 -10.68 -14.77
N ASP A 73 13.65 -10.61 -13.79
CA ASP A 73 13.72 -11.58 -12.71
C ASP A 73 12.39 -11.67 -11.94
N LEU A 74 11.85 -10.51 -11.56
CA LEU A 74 10.57 -10.45 -10.82
C LEU A 74 9.42 -11.06 -11.62
N ARG A 75 9.31 -10.73 -12.89
CA ARG A 75 8.24 -11.25 -13.77
C ARG A 75 8.29 -12.76 -13.98
N ARG A 76 9.50 -13.34 -13.97
CA ARG A 76 9.70 -14.79 -14.06
C ARG A 76 9.19 -15.55 -12.83
N LEU A 77 8.84 -14.86 -11.74
CA LEU A 77 8.21 -15.48 -10.56
C LEU A 77 6.75 -15.87 -10.78
N GLY A 78 6.22 -15.67 -11.98
CA GLY A 78 4.88 -16.13 -12.38
C GLY A 78 3.82 -15.06 -12.10
N GLU A 79 3.81 -14.03 -12.95
CA GLU A 79 2.74 -13.02 -12.94
C GLU A 79 1.39 -13.65 -13.23
N GLU A 80 0.40 -13.33 -12.43
CA GLU A 80 -1.01 -13.73 -12.59
C GLU A 80 -1.93 -12.58 -12.16
N GLU A 81 -3.19 -12.58 -12.62
CA GLU A 81 -4.15 -11.56 -12.24
C GLU A 81 -4.77 -11.87 -10.88
N HIS A 82 -4.85 -10.84 -10.03
CA HIS A 82 -5.46 -10.86 -8.71
C HIS A 82 -6.45 -9.71 -8.58
N VAL A 83 -7.75 -10.01 -8.54
CA VAL A 83 -8.78 -8.97 -8.34
C VAL A 83 -8.94 -8.72 -6.86
N TYR A 84 -8.40 -7.59 -6.37
CA TYR A 84 -8.37 -7.27 -4.94
C TYR A 84 -9.01 -5.93 -4.62
N ARG A 85 -9.72 -5.90 -3.49
CA ARG A 85 -10.16 -4.66 -2.85
C ARG A 85 -8.98 -3.94 -2.23
N MET A 86 -8.94 -2.63 -2.41
CA MET A 86 -8.00 -1.73 -1.76
C MET A 86 -8.79 -0.69 -0.97
N ARG A 87 -8.63 -0.66 0.34
CA ARG A 87 -9.33 0.24 1.25
C ARG A 87 -8.36 1.26 1.85
N CYS A 88 -8.55 2.52 1.54
CA CYS A 88 -7.79 3.61 2.15
C CYS A 88 -8.27 3.88 3.58
N VAL A 89 -7.36 4.23 4.49
CA VAL A 89 -7.73 4.69 5.84
C VAL A 89 -8.67 5.90 5.81
N GLU A 90 -8.67 6.68 4.73
CA GLU A 90 -9.56 7.83 4.49
C GLU A 90 -10.98 7.45 4.06
N ALA A 91 -11.41 6.23 4.28
CA ALA A 91 -12.76 5.73 4.04
C ALA A 91 -13.22 5.76 2.56
N TRP A 92 -12.33 5.46 1.63
CA TRP A 92 -12.66 5.16 0.24
C TRP A 92 -11.99 3.87 -0.24
N SER A 93 -12.55 3.22 -1.24
CA SER A 93 -12.06 1.93 -1.73
C SER A 93 -12.19 1.78 -3.25
N MET A 94 -11.35 0.90 -3.78
CA MET A 94 -11.33 0.47 -5.18
C MET A 94 -11.22 -1.05 -5.25
N LEU A 95 -11.81 -1.64 -6.28
CA LEU A 95 -11.58 -3.00 -6.69
C LEU A 95 -10.67 -2.99 -7.91
N VAL A 96 -9.48 -3.59 -7.80
CA VAL A 96 -8.42 -3.46 -8.81
C VAL A 96 -7.94 -4.83 -9.27
N PRO A 97 -7.92 -5.10 -10.59
CA PRO A 97 -7.29 -6.28 -11.16
C PRO A 97 -5.78 -6.05 -11.26
N TRP A 98 -5.06 -6.48 -10.23
CA TRP A 98 -3.60 -6.41 -10.17
C TRP A 98 -2.99 -7.54 -10.99
N VAL A 99 -1.85 -7.27 -11.61
CA VAL A 99 -0.99 -8.30 -12.20
C VAL A 99 0.29 -8.37 -11.37
N GLY A 100 0.59 -9.55 -10.83
CA GLY A 100 1.71 -9.73 -9.92
C GLY A 100 1.90 -11.17 -9.50
N PHE A 101 2.67 -11.39 -8.45
CA PHE A 101 2.97 -12.71 -7.91
C PHE A 101 3.01 -12.67 -6.38
N PRO A 102 2.71 -13.79 -5.69
CA PRO A 102 2.84 -13.89 -4.23
C PRO A 102 4.25 -13.52 -3.76
N LEU A 103 4.34 -12.64 -2.76
CA LEU A 103 5.63 -12.21 -2.19
C LEU A 103 6.43 -13.40 -1.65
N SER A 104 5.76 -14.43 -1.17
CA SER A 104 6.39 -15.67 -0.70
C SER A 104 7.31 -16.29 -1.73
N ARG A 105 6.97 -16.26 -3.03
CA ARG A 105 7.82 -16.80 -4.11
C ARG A 105 9.19 -16.10 -4.19
N LEU A 106 9.24 -14.80 -3.91
CA LEU A 106 10.50 -14.05 -3.84
C LEU A 106 11.26 -14.36 -2.56
N LEU A 107 10.54 -14.41 -1.41
CA LEU A 107 11.15 -14.68 -0.12
C LEU A 107 11.73 -16.11 -0.03
N ASP A 108 11.09 -17.08 -0.65
CA ASP A 108 11.60 -18.46 -0.74
C ASP A 108 12.96 -18.55 -1.47
N LEU A 109 13.21 -17.68 -2.45
CA LEU A 109 14.49 -17.65 -3.18
C LEU A 109 15.65 -17.12 -2.34
N VAL A 110 15.37 -16.28 -1.36
CA VAL A 110 16.40 -15.69 -0.49
C VAL A 110 16.55 -16.43 0.84
N GLU A 111 15.65 -17.37 1.13
CA GLU A 111 15.65 -18.24 2.31
C GLU A 111 15.73 -17.43 3.63
N PRO A 112 14.59 -17.03 4.21
CA PRO A 112 14.54 -16.34 5.49
C PRO A 112 15.32 -17.07 6.59
N ALA A 113 16.15 -16.35 7.34
CA ALA A 113 16.83 -16.92 8.49
C ALA A 113 15.85 -17.19 9.63
N PRO A 114 16.13 -18.15 10.53
CA PRO A 114 15.22 -18.51 11.64
C PRO A 114 14.88 -17.35 12.59
N GLU A 115 15.74 -16.34 12.67
CA GLU A 115 15.57 -15.16 13.50
C GLU A 115 14.65 -14.09 12.86
N ALA A 116 14.39 -14.18 11.57
CA ALA A 116 13.51 -13.24 10.86
C ALA A 116 12.08 -13.32 11.43
N ARG A 117 11.52 -12.17 11.79
CA ARG A 117 10.17 -12.02 12.34
C ARG A 117 9.32 -11.08 11.50
N PHE A 118 9.97 -10.12 10.86
CA PHE A 118 9.32 -9.07 10.09
C PHE A 118 10.01 -8.89 8.75
N VAL A 119 9.25 -8.30 7.83
CA VAL A 119 9.74 -7.85 6.52
C VAL A 119 9.60 -6.34 6.46
N ARG A 120 10.68 -5.63 6.24
CA ARG A 120 10.76 -4.18 6.07
C ARG A 120 10.89 -3.86 4.60
N PHE A 121 10.08 -2.94 4.12
CA PHE A 121 10.07 -2.45 2.75
C PHE A 121 10.50 -0.99 2.71
N GLU A 122 11.17 -0.60 1.62
CA GLU A 122 11.58 0.77 1.38
C GLU A 122 11.29 1.18 -0.07
N SER A 123 10.69 2.37 -0.24
CA SER A 123 10.43 2.95 -1.54
C SER A 123 11.62 3.73 -2.08
N LEU A 124 11.60 4.02 -3.38
CA LEU A 124 12.57 4.91 -4.00
C LEU A 124 12.60 6.27 -3.28
N HIS A 125 13.79 6.74 -2.97
CA HIS A 125 14.05 8.10 -2.50
C HIS A 125 14.81 8.88 -3.57
N ASP A 126 14.11 9.67 -4.32
CA ASP A 126 14.66 10.54 -5.35
C ASP A 126 13.84 11.84 -5.46
N PRO A 127 14.18 12.88 -4.70
CA PRO A 127 13.44 14.15 -4.70
C PRO A 127 13.41 14.87 -6.07
N GLN A 128 14.32 14.50 -7.01
CA GLN A 128 14.32 15.09 -8.34
C GLN A 128 13.18 14.55 -9.20
N GLN A 129 12.84 13.26 -9.03
CA GLN A 129 11.74 12.61 -9.72
C GLN A 129 10.45 12.61 -8.90
N MET A 130 10.57 12.64 -7.58
CA MET A 130 9.48 12.58 -6.61
C MET A 130 9.46 13.85 -5.75
N PRO A 131 8.94 14.96 -6.26
CA PRO A 131 9.06 16.29 -5.63
C PRO A 131 8.41 16.38 -4.24
N GLY A 132 7.48 15.51 -3.90
CA GLY A 132 6.91 15.43 -2.56
C GLY A 132 7.90 14.97 -1.49
N GLN A 133 9.04 14.40 -1.89
CA GLN A 133 10.13 14.02 -0.99
C GLN A 133 11.11 15.19 -0.73
N ASP A 134 11.04 16.27 -1.48
CA ASP A 134 11.79 17.49 -1.19
C ASP A 134 11.15 18.24 -0.03
N MET A 135 11.85 18.24 1.11
CA MET A 135 11.34 18.85 2.34
C MET A 135 11.20 20.38 2.25
N ALA A 136 12.00 21.04 1.42
CA ALA A 136 11.88 22.48 1.21
C ALA A 136 10.66 22.82 0.37
N GLN A 137 10.40 22.06 -0.70
CA GLN A 137 9.15 22.17 -1.48
C GLN A 137 7.95 21.76 -0.64
N PHE A 138 8.08 20.70 0.14
CA PHE A 138 7.03 20.23 1.02
C PHE A 138 6.62 21.30 2.04
N ALA A 139 7.59 21.95 2.71
CA ALA A 139 7.35 23.05 3.64
C ALA A 139 6.70 24.26 2.95
N GLN A 140 7.11 24.58 1.72
CA GLN A 140 6.54 25.65 0.93
C GLN A 140 5.09 25.34 0.52
N TRP A 141 4.77 24.10 0.17
CA TRP A 141 3.40 23.66 -0.12
C TRP A 141 2.49 23.75 1.10
N VAL A 142 3.00 23.40 2.29
CA VAL A 142 2.26 23.51 3.55
C VAL A 142 1.96 24.98 3.89
N GLY A 143 2.91 25.88 3.61
CA GLY A 143 2.77 27.33 3.91
C GLY A 143 1.94 28.11 2.89
N SER A 144 1.77 27.64 1.66
CA SER A 144 1.17 28.42 0.56
C SER A 144 -0.14 27.87 0.00
N ALA A 145 -0.45 26.60 0.22
CA ALA A 145 -1.71 26.03 -0.23
C ALA A 145 -2.85 26.48 0.69
N PRO A 146 -3.96 27.02 0.16
CA PRO A 146 -5.17 27.04 0.94
C PRO A 146 -5.43 25.60 1.35
N ILE A 147 -5.56 25.37 2.67
CA ILE A 147 -5.95 24.07 3.21
C ILE A 147 -7.22 23.71 2.47
N ALA A 148 -7.13 22.74 1.53
CA ALA A 148 -8.33 22.23 0.88
C ALA A 148 -9.27 21.84 2.02
N GLU A 149 -10.48 22.38 2.03
CA GLU A 149 -11.45 22.15 3.13
C GLU A 149 -11.62 20.67 3.43
N ASP A 150 -11.32 19.82 2.45
CA ASP A 150 -11.38 18.36 2.51
C ASP A 150 -10.07 17.68 2.93
N CYS A 151 -8.95 18.39 3.03
CA CYS A 151 -7.66 17.81 3.41
C CYS A 151 -7.46 17.90 4.92
N GLN A 152 -7.89 16.87 5.64
CA GLN A 152 -7.72 16.81 7.10
C GLN A 152 -6.26 16.76 7.52
N VAL A 153 -5.40 16.09 6.75
CA VAL A 153 -3.94 16.09 6.96
C VAL A 153 -3.36 17.49 6.83
N CYS A 154 -3.89 18.31 5.90
CA CYS A 154 -3.46 19.68 5.71
C CYS A 154 -3.81 20.59 6.89
N ARG A 155 -4.88 20.31 7.63
CA ARG A 155 -5.29 21.10 8.82
C ARG A 155 -4.35 20.89 10.02
N VAL A 156 -3.85 19.68 10.20
CA VAL A 156 -2.94 19.33 11.30
C VAL A 156 -1.54 19.93 11.06
N MET A 157 -1.17 20.14 9.80
CA MET A 157 0.15 20.60 9.37
C MET A 157 0.22 22.11 9.07
N GLY A 158 -0.86 22.84 9.31
CA GLY A 158 -0.92 24.29 9.09
C GLY A 158 -0.08 25.15 10.07
N GLU A 159 0.50 24.52 11.07
CA GLU A 159 1.48 25.17 11.96
C GLU A 159 2.87 24.84 11.42
N THR A 160 3.60 25.88 11.02
CA THR A 160 5.01 25.93 10.59
C THR A 160 5.81 24.64 10.80
N VAL A 161 5.86 23.79 9.78
CA VAL A 161 6.69 22.60 9.81
C VAL A 161 8.13 23.03 9.55
N ASP A 162 8.96 23.01 10.56
CA ASP A 162 10.41 23.12 10.40
C ASP A 162 10.88 21.87 9.64
N PRO A 163 11.50 22.01 8.45
CA PRO A 163 12.04 20.86 7.69
C PRO A 163 12.98 19.98 8.51
N ALA A 164 13.70 20.53 9.48
CA ALA A 164 14.61 19.78 10.35
C ALA A 164 13.87 18.96 11.42
N THR A 165 12.61 19.27 11.70
CA THR A 165 11.77 18.59 12.70
C THR A 165 10.53 17.95 12.09
N SER A 166 10.44 17.93 10.75
CA SER A 166 9.31 17.32 10.05
C SER A 166 9.10 15.87 10.46
N PRO A 167 7.87 15.47 10.81
CA PRO A 167 7.54 14.09 11.10
C PRO A 167 7.72 13.16 9.88
N TYR A 168 7.82 13.71 8.66
CA TYR A 168 8.04 12.93 7.44
C TYR A 168 9.54 12.70 7.22
N ALA A 169 9.99 11.51 7.53
CA ALA A 169 11.35 11.09 7.23
C ALA A 169 11.34 10.14 6.04
N TRP A 170 11.70 10.64 4.88
CA TRP A 170 11.90 9.85 3.68
C TRP A 170 13.15 8.95 3.80
N PRO A 171 13.22 7.81 3.11
CA PRO A 171 12.21 7.24 2.22
C PRO A 171 10.96 6.74 2.94
N TYR A 172 9.89 6.48 2.18
CA TYR A 172 8.73 5.78 2.69
C TYR A 172 9.13 4.36 3.11
N VAL A 173 8.83 3.98 4.34
CA VAL A 173 9.12 2.67 4.92
C VAL A 173 7.82 2.02 5.37
N GLU A 174 7.68 0.74 5.10
CA GLU A 174 6.59 -0.09 5.63
C GLU A 174 7.10 -1.42 6.19
N GLY A 175 6.25 -2.08 6.95
CA GLY A 175 6.56 -3.37 7.53
C GLY A 175 5.37 -4.32 7.55
N LEU A 176 5.67 -5.61 7.47
CA LEU A 176 4.75 -6.72 7.71
C LEU A 176 5.38 -7.70 8.68
N ARG A 177 4.56 -8.47 9.41
CA ARG A 177 5.04 -9.69 10.03
C ARG A 177 5.43 -10.69 8.93
N LEU A 178 6.34 -11.59 9.24
CA LEU A 178 6.80 -12.58 8.26
C LEU A 178 5.65 -13.49 7.79
N ASP A 179 4.74 -13.89 8.67
CA ASP A 179 3.58 -14.71 8.32
C ASP A 179 2.58 -13.96 7.42
N GLU A 180 2.41 -12.63 7.61
CA GLU A 180 1.62 -11.78 6.70
C GLU A 180 2.29 -11.66 5.33
N ALA A 181 3.61 -11.51 5.30
CA ALA A 181 4.39 -11.41 4.07
C ALA A 181 4.41 -12.73 3.28
N MET A 182 4.39 -13.88 3.98
CA MET A 182 4.35 -15.21 3.37
C MET A 182 2.94 -15.67 2.97
N HIS A 183 1.89 -14.89 3.30
CA HIS A 183 0.52 -15.24 2.97
C HIS A 183 0.25 -15.06 1.47
N ASP A 184 -0.48 -15.99 0.85
CA ASP A 184 -0.76 -16.01 -0.61
C ASP A 184 -1.45 -14.74 -1.14
N LEU A 185 -2.22 -14.03 -0.30
CA LEU A 185 -2.85 -12.77 -0.66
C LEU A 185 -1.89 -11.58 -0.66
N THR A 186 -0.69 -11.71 -0.10
CA THR A 186 0.34 -10.67 -0.17
C THR A 186 1.12 -10.80 -1.46
N ILE A 187 0.99 -9.83 -2.36
CA ILE A 187 1.63 -9.88 -3.68
C ILE A 187 2.55 -8.68 -3.92
N LEU A 188 3.55 -8.88 -4.77
CA LEU A 188 4.23 -7.80 -5.48
C LEU A 188 3.58 -7.63 -6.85
N ALA A 189 2.95 -6.48 -7.06
CA ALA A 189 2.30 -6.15 -8.31
C ALA A 189 3.25 -5.36 -9.22
N THR A 190 3.32 -5.78 -10.48
CA THR A 190 4.09 -5.17 -11.57
C THR A 190 3.18 -4.64 -12.68
N GLY A 191 1.87 -4.85 -12.52
CA GLY A 191 0.84 -4.44 -13.45
C GLY A 191 -0.54 -4.32 -12.82
N ALA A 192 -1.47 -3.77 -13.57
CA ALA A 192 -2.91 -3.72 -13.29
C ALA A 192 -3.67 -3.54 -14.60
N TYR A 193 -4.91 -4.06 -14.70
CA TYR A 193 -5.77 -3.95 -15.90
C TYR A 193 -5.05 -4.45 -17.16
N ASP A 194 -4.42 -5.63 -17.10
CA ASP A 194 -3.64 -6.24 -18.21
C ASP A 194 -2.53 -5.36 -18.79
N LYS A 195 -2.04 -4.39 -18.02
CA LYS A 195 -1.00 -3.45 -18.43
C LYS A 195 0.09 -3.36 -17.37
N ARG A 196 1.26 -2.85 -17.78
CA ARG A 196 2.30 -2.49 -16.83
C ARG A 196 1.79 -1.42 -15.88
N LEU A 197 2.23 -1.52 -14.64
CA LEU A 197 1.82 -0.61 -13.58
C LEU A 197 2.17 0.83 -13.95
N PRO A 198 1.20 1.76 -13.95
CA PRO A 198 1.49 3.16 -14.26
C PRO A 198 2.17 3.87 -13.09
N ALA A 199 2.94 4.92 -13.39
CA ALA A 199 3.73 5.66 -12.41
C ALA A 199 2.89 6.15 -11.23
N GLU A 200 1.73 6.75 -11.51
CA GLU A 200 0.78 7.26 -10.51
C GLU A 200 0.22 6.20 -9.56
N ASN A 201 0.36 4.93 -9.89
CA ASN A 201 -0.13 3.81 -9.08
C ASN A 201 0.99 2.95 -8.48
N GLY A 202 2.26 3.41 -8.53
CA GLY A 202 3.36 2.80 -7.81
C GLY A 202 4.30 1.95 -8.64
N ALA A 203 4.41 2.24 -9.97
CA ALA A 203 5.36 1.58 -10.85
C ALA A 203 6.81 1.68 -10.32
N PRO A 204 7.67 0.74 -10.76
CA PRO A 204 7.36 -0.42 -11.62
C PRO A 204 6.93 -1.65 -10.81
N VAL A 205 7.12 -1.64 -9.49
CA VAL A 205 6.73 -2.71 -8.56
C VAL A 205 6.24 -2.13 -7.26
N ARG A 206 5.12 -2.68 -6.76
CA ARG A 206 4.55 -2.28 -5.48
C ARG A 206 4.06 -3.48 -4.68
N LEU A 207 3.98 -3.30 -3.36
CA LEU A 207 3.29 -4.23 -2.49
C LEU A 207 1.77 -4.05 -2.58
N VAL A 208 1.02 -5.15 -2.47
CA VAL A 208 -0.43 -5.17 -2.30
C VAL A 208 -0.79 -6.14 -1.19
N VAL A 209 -1.47 -5.64 -0.15
CA VAL A 209 -1.95 -6.41 0.99
C VAL A 209 -3.43 -6.07 1.18
N PRO A 210 -4.37 -6.86 0.61
CA PRO A 210 -5.75 -6.42 0.41
C PRO A 210 -6.57 -6.30 1.68
N TRP A 211 -6.21 -6.98 2.76
CA TRP A 211 -6.94 -6.94 4.05
C TRP A 211 -6.50 -5.82 4.99
N LYS A 212 -5.43 -5.10 4.63
CA LYS A 212 -4.89 -3.97 5.39
C LYS A 212 -5.26 -2.65 4.73
N TYR A 213 -5.27 -1.57 5.51
CA TYR A 213 -5.39 -0.23 4.93
C TYR A 213 -4.30 0.02 3.88
N ALA A 214 -4.68 0.65 2.78
CA ALA A 214 -3.87 0.74 1.55
C ALA A 214 -2.50 1.43 1.73
N PHE A 215 -2.28 2.18 2.81
CA PHE A 215 -0.97 2.77 3.10
C PHE A 215 0.10 1.71 3.41
N LYS A 216 -0.29 0.51 3.85
CA LYS A 216 0.61 -0.63 4.01
C LYS A 216 1.14 -1.17 2.69
N SER A 217 0.45 -0.90 1.61
CA SER A 217 0.80 -1.35 0.25
C SER A 217 1.76 -0.35 -0.41
N ILE A 218 3.00 -0.32 0.09
CA ILE A 218 4.08 0.58 -0.35
C ILE A 218 4.34 0.50 -1.85
N LYS A 219 4.67 1.64 -2.47
CA LYS A 219 4.86 1.85 -3.91
C LYS A 219 6.33 2.03 -4.27
N ALA A 220 6.67 1.79 -5.55
CA ALA A 220 8.02 1.98 -6.09
C ALA A 220 9.11 1.36 -5.20
N VAL A 221 8.93 0.07 -4.85
CA VAL A 221 9.78 -0.65 -3.91
C VAL A 221 11.16 -0.87 -4.50
N VAL A 222 12.21 -0.49 -3.76
CA VAL A 222 13.62 -0.69 -4.14
C VAL A 222 14.37 -1.61 -3.20
N ARG A 223 13.83 -1.80 -1.97
CA ARG A 223 14.49 -2.63 -0.96
C ARG A 223 13.49 -3.40 -0.11
N ILE A 224 13.83 -4.65 0.19
CA ILE A 224 13.13 -5.54 1.13
C ILE A 224 14.19 -6.12 2.07
N ASP A 225 14.09 -5.88 3.37
CA ASP A 225 14.94 -6.48 4.39
C ASP A 225 14.13 -7.34 5.34
N LEU A 226 14.57 -8.55 5.60
CA LEU A 226 14.05 -9.37 6.68
C LEU A 226 14.75 -8.97 7.98
N VAL A 227 13.99 -8.74 9.03
CA VAL A 227 14.50 -8.22 10.30
C VAL A 227 13.88 -8.96 11.49
N GLU A 228 14.57 -8.93 12.64
CA GLU A 228 14.08 -9.52 13.88
C GLU A 228 13.09 -8.61 14.60
N GLU A 229 13.38 -7.30 14.61
CA GLU A 229 12.59 -6.29 15.32
C GLU A 229 11.51 -5.70 14.40
N MET A 230 10.37 -5.33 15.02
CA MET A 230 9.26 -4.66 14.32
C MET A 230 9.75 -3.32 13.75
N PRO A 231 9.70 -3.12 12.42
CA PRO A 231 10.12 -1.86 11.83
C PRO A 231 9.10 -0.74 12.13
N THR A 232 9.60 0.46 12.42
CA THR A 232 8.76 1.64 12.52
C THR A 232 8.42 2.13 11.11
N SER A 233 7.14 2.10 10.74
CA SER A 233 6.68 2.55 9.43
C SER A 233 6.68 4.07 9.30
N PHE A 234 6.56 4.57 8.07
CA PHE A 234 6.49 6.00 7.76
C PHE A 234 5.37 6.70 8.54
N TRP A 235 4.15 6.15 8.50
CA TRP A 235 2.99 6.75 9.16
C TRP A 235 3.02 6.59 10.68
N MET A 236 3.55 5.49 11.22
CA MET A 236 3.76 5.33 12.67
C MET A 236 4.70 6.41 13.21
N ARG A 237 5.68 6.83 12.42
CA ARG A 237 6.59 7.92 12.81
C ARG A 237 5.93 9.29 12.67
N ALA A 238 5.21 9.50 11.57
CA ALA A 238 4.63 10.79 11.23
C ALA A 238 3.40 11.13 12.08
N MET A 239 2.54 10.15 12.35
CA MET A 239 1.25 10.31 13.03
C MET A 239 0.95 9.07 13.90
N PRO A 240 1.69 8.86 14.99
CA PRO A 240 1.61 7.65 15.81
C PRO A 240 0.24 7.44 16.47
N GLU A 241 -0.51 8.52 16.72
CA GLU A 241 -1.85 8.47 17.30
C GLU A 241 -2.92 7.98 16.29
N GLU A 242 -2.58 7.93 15.00
CA GLU A 242 -3.52 7.60 13.93
C GLU A 242 -3.18 6.32 13.17
N HIS A 243 -1.94 5.85 13.29
CA HIS A 243 -1.43 4.74 12.47
C HIS A 243 -0.65 3.74 13.30
N GLY A 244 -1.19 2.54 13.43
CA GLY A 244 -0.52 1.41 14.03
C GLY A 244 0.24 0.54 13.02
N PHE A 245 0.96 -0.46 13.52
CA PHE A 245 1.77 -1.35 12.69
C PHE A 245 0.91 -2.29 11.85
N TYR A 246 -0.11 -2.90 12.45
CA TYR A 246 -0.90 -3.93 11.77
C TYR A 246 -1.79 -3.34 10.69
N ALA A 247 -2.46 -2.22 10.98
CA ALA A 247 -3.30 -1.48 10.03
C ALA A 247 -4.30 -2.37 9.27
N ASN A 248 -4.84 -3.39 9.93
CA ASN A 248 -5.90 -4.21 9.38
C ASN A 248 -7.18 -3.38 9.23
N VAL A 249 -7.90 -3.55 8.13
CA VAL A 249 -9.19 -2.89 7.95
C VAL A 249 -10.16 -3.37 9.03
N ASN A 250 -10.49 -2.47 9.96
CA ASN A 250 -11.35 -2.77 11.09
C ASN A 250 -12.45 -1.69 11.21
N PRO A 251 -13.72 -1.99 10.87
CA PRO A 251 -14.82 -1.04 10.95
C PRO A 251 -15.16 -0.63 12.39
N ASP A 252 -14.79 -1.43 13.40
CA ASP A 252 -15.12 -1.22 14.81
C ASP A 252 -14.09 -0.32 15.52
N VAL A 253 -12.94 -0.07 14.90
CA VAL A 253 -11.91 0.85 15.41
C VAL A 253 -11.94 2.14 14.58
N PRO A 254 -12.51 3.23 15.11
CA PRO A 254 -12.58 4.48 14.38
C PRO A 254 -11.19 5.13 14.26
N HIS A 255 -10.95 5.82 13.16
CA HIS A 255 -9.85 6.78 13.10
C HIS A 255 -10.15 7.94 14.07
N PRO A 256 -9.14 8.58 14.71
CA PRO A 256 -9.41 9.68 15.66
C PRO A 256 -10.29 10.81 15.11
N ARG A 257 -10.34 10.98 13.78
CA ARG A 257 -11.04 12.07 13.11
C ARG A 257 -12.31 11.66 12.35
N TRP A 258 -12.51 10.36 12.09
CA TRP A 258 -13.70 9.85 11.36
C TRP A 258 -13.99 8.38 11.68
N SER A 259 -15.20 7.93 11.34
CA SER A 259 -15.59 6.53 11.44
C SER A 259 -14.98 5.69 10.33
N GLN A 260 -14.60 4.44 10.65
CA GLN A 260 -14.18 3.45 9.67
C GLN A 260 -15.33 2.48 9.27
N GLY A 261 -16.52 2.65 9.85
CA GLY A 261 -17.63 1.73 9.64
C GLY A 261 -18.28 1.78 8.25
N ARG A 262 -17.98 2.80 7.46
CA ARG A 262 -18.51 2.96 6.08
C ARG A 262 -17.41 3.49 5.16
N GLU A 263 -17.58 3.22 3.86
CA GLU A 263 -16.61 3.62 2.83
C GLU A 263 -17.31 4.07 1.55
N LEU A 264 -16.74 5.09 0.90
CA LEU A 264 -17.07 5.47 -0.46
C LEU A 264 -16.43 4.48 -1.42
N ARG A 265 -17.20 3.71 -2.16
CA ARG A 265 -16.66 2.70 -3.09
C ARG A 265 -16.75 3.20 -4.52
N PHE A 266 -15.60 3.23 -5.21
CA PHE A 266 -15.52 3.68 -6.59
C PHE A 266 -15.91 2.54 -7.55
N LEU A 267 -17.19 2.49 -7.91
CA LEU A 267 -17.77 1.50 -8.83
C LEU A 267 -18.05 2.08 -10.23
N GLY A 268 -17.80 3.38 -10.43
CA GLY A 268 -18.10 4.08 -11.67
C GLY A 268 -19.54 4.59 -11.75
N GLU A 269 -20.20 4.70 -10.61
CA GLU A 269 -21.54 5.26 -10.47
C GLU A 269 -21.49 6.77 -10.21
N ASP A 270 -22.62 7.45 -10.39
CA ASP A 270 -22.76 8.87 -10.07
C ASP A 270 -24.13 9.12 -9.39
N PRO A 271 -24.18 9.37 -8.07
CA PRO A 271 -23.06 9.38 -7.12
C PRO A 271 -22.52 7.98 -6.82
N GLU A 272 -21.23 7.90 -6.48
CA GLU A 272 -20.63 6.66 -5.99
C GLU A 272 -21.26 6.22 -4.65
N PRO A 273 -21.49 4.92 -4.42
CA PRO A 273 -22.19 4.46 -3.23
C PRO A 273 -21.32 4.53 -1.97
N ILE A 274 -21.98 4.74 -0.84
CA ILE A 274 -21.39 4.60 0.50
C ILE A 274 -21.86 3.30 1.11
N LEU A 275 -20.97 2.33 1.25
CA LEU A 275 -21.25 0.97 1.70
C LEU A 275 -20.68 0.71 3.10
N PRO A 276 -21.19 -0.29 3.84
CA PRO A 276 -20.52 -0.76 5.05
C PRO A 276 -19.12 -1.28 4.78
N THR A 277 -18.15 -0.92 5.61
CA THR A 277 -16.81 -1.50 5.58
C THR A 277 -16.84 -2.91 6.17
N LEU A 278 -16.19 -3.85 5.50
CA LEU A 278 -16.06 -5.23 5.97
C LEU A 278 -14.79 -5.42 6.80
N PRO A 279 -14.82 -6.20 7.90
CA PRO A 279 -13.62 -6.58 8.64
C PRO A 279 -12.58 -7.22 7.72
N PHE A 280 -11.30 -6.84 7.89
CA PHE A 280 -10.22 -7.26 7.00
C PHE A 280 -10.54 -6.99 5.51
N ASN A 281 -11.30 -5.94 5.22
CA ASN A 281 -11.74 -5.58 3.87
C ASN A 281 -12.49 -6.71 3.12
N GLY A 282 -13.12 -7.62 3.86
CA GLY A 282 -13.82 -8.80 3.34
C GLY A 282 -12.97 -10.09 3.32
N TYR A 283 -11.69 -10.01 3.63
CA TYR A 283 -10.78 -11.18 3.59
C TYR A 283 -10.67 -11.92 4.94
N ALA A 284 -11.57 -11.67 5.89
CA ALA A 284 -11.56 -12.33 7.20
C ALA A 284 -11.48 -13.88 7.13
N PRO A 285 -12.19 -14.58 6.23
CA PRO A 285 -12.09 -16.03 6.14
C PRO A 285 -10.68 -16.55 5.83
N GLN A 286 -9.88 -15.74 5.10
CA GLN A 286 -8.53 -16.11 4.69
C GLN A 286 -7.45 -15.70 5.69
N VAL A 287 -7.65 -14.61 6.46
CA VAL A 287 -6.56 -13.98 7.22
C VAL A 287 -6.82 -13.83 8.72
N ALA A 288 -8.06 -13.95 9.20
CA ALA A 288 -8.36 -13.69 10.61
C ALA A 288 -7.58 -14.62 11.57
N HIS A 289 -7.25 -15.84 11.14
CA HIS A 289 -6.47 -16.80 11.92
C HIS A 289 -5.04 -16.31 12.24
N LEU A 290 -4.47 -15.42 11.42
CA LEU A 290 -3.15 -14.82 11.67
C LEU A 290 -3.14 -13.94 12.93
N TYR A 291 -4.30 -13.49 13.37
CA TYR A 291 -4.48 -12.57 14.49
C TYR A 291 -5.21 -13.20 15.67
N GLU A 292 -5.33 -14.54 15.69
CA GLU A 292 -6.00 -15.25 16.77
C GLU A 292 -5.32 -14.97 18.13
N GLY A 293 -6.12 -14.58 19.11
CA GLY A 293 -5.64 -14.19 20.43
C GLY A 293 -5.12 -12.76 20.56
N MET A 294 -5.10 -11.97 19.48
CA MET A 294 -4.73 -10.55 19.52
C MET A 294 -5.96 -9.67 19.75
N ASP A 295 -5.80 -8.65 20.57
CA ASP A 295 -6.78 -7.56 20.68
C ASP A 295 -6.55 -6.55 19.53
N LEU A 296 -7.42 -6.60 18.52
CA LEU A 296 -7.32 -5.74 17.34
C LEU A 296 -7.86 -4.31 17.57
N THR A 297 -8.29 -3.97 18.78
CA THR A 297 -8.59 -2.59 19.18
C THR A 297 -7.38 -1.86 19.70
N VAL A 298 -6.34 -2.60 20.12
CA VAL A 298 -5.06 -2.11 20.61
C VAL A 298 -3.96 -2.30 19.55
N ASN A 299 -4.02 -3.44 18.85
CA ASN A 299 -3.07 -3.77 17.77
C ASN A 299 -3.66 -3.37 16.42
N PHE A 300 -3.70 -2.08 16.16
CA PHE A 300 -4.24 -1.50 14.92
C PHE A 300 -3.14 -0.98 13.99
#